data_169f5cf810b6c33f23b92d3b163943d0
#
_entry.id   169f5cf810b6c33f23b92d3b163943d0
#
_cell.length_a   1.000
_cell.length_b   1.000
_cell.length_c   1.000
_cell.angle_alpha   90.00
_cell.angle_beta   90.00
_cell.angle_gamma   90.00
#
_symmetry.space_group_name_H-M   'P 1'
#
loop_
_entity.id
_entity.type
_entity.pdbx_description
1 polymer ?
#
loop_
_entity_poly.entity_id
_entity_poly.type
_entity_poly.pdbx_seq_one_letter_code
_entity_poly.pdbx_strand_id
1 'polypeptide(L)'
;EDLHVSVMGHEVLKGVSLEIGEGEIHALFGPNGSGKTTLLNTVMGFSRYKVTKGAIYFKGQDITRATIDERARLGVGISFQRPPTVAGVTLRSLISLSSPSRTNEEIESTAEALDAKDFLDREINAGLSGGEMKRTEMLQIILQSPALVCLDEPESGVDLQNMSLIGKAARTALGRDSFDGTNCRHAMKLRRAGYKSGLIITHTGQIMDHLFVDKGHVLMNGEIVCSGNASELLSEIRDHGYTECFRCAGCERGVCK
;
A
#
# COMPACT_ATOMS: atom_id res chain seq x y z
N GLU A 1 10.14 -3.03 13.74
CA GLU A 1 11.47 -2.77 14.29
C GLU A 1 12.33 -4.02 14.16
N ASP A 2 13.53 -3.89 13.53
CA ASP A 2 14.51 -4.97 13.34
C ASP A 2 13.89 -6.29 12.83
N LEU A 3 13.03 -6.16 11.82
CA LEU A 3 12.17 -7.25 11.38
C LEU A 3 12.91 -8.24 10.49
N HIS A 4 13.09 -9.46 10.98
CA HIS A 4 13.59 -10.60 10.22
C HIS A 4 12.43 -11.54 9.88
N VAL A 5 12.34 -11.94 8.62
CA VAL A 5 11.24 -12.76 8.14
C VAL A 5 11.75 -13.90 7.28
N SER A 6 11.28 -15.12 7.55
CA SER A 6 11.54 -16.26 6.71
C SER A 6 10.29 -16.72 5.96
N VAL A 7 10.50 -17.20 4.74
CA VAL A 7 9.49 -17.77 3.85
C VAL A 7 9.99 -19.14 3.40
N MET A 8 9.26 -20.20 3.70
CA MET A 8 9.65 -21.58 3.37
C MET A 8 11.07 -21.95 3.85
N GLY A 9 11.49 -21.43 5.02
CA GLY A 9 12.81 -21.69 5.61
C GLY A 9 13.95 -20.78 5.11
N HIS A 10 13.70 -19.91 4.13
CA HIS A 10 14.69 -18.94 3.64
C HIS A 10 14.42 -17.57 4.25
N GLU A 11 15.45 -16.94 4.80
CA GLU A 11 15.36 -15.57 5.30
C GLU A 11 15.27 -14.61 4.12
N VAL A 12 14.18 -13.78 4.10
CA VAL A 12 13.90 -12.83 3.05
C VAL A 12 14.07 -11.39 3.53
N LEU A 13 13.61 -11.08 4.75
CA LEU A 13 13.86 -9.77 5.38
C LEU A 13 14.92 -9.96 6.48
N LYS A 14 15.85 -8.99 6.54
CA LYS A 14 17.09 -9.11 7.33
C LYS A 14 17.31 -7.87 8.19
N GLY A 15 16.42 -7.63 9.15
CA GLY A 15 16.52 -6.48 10.06
C GLY A 15 15.87 -5.20 9.52
N VAL A 16 14.74 -5.32 8.83
CA VAL A 16 13.99 -4.17 8.32
C VAL A 16 13.40 -3.37 9.48
N SER A 17 13.77 -2.09 9.54
CA SER A 17 13.16 -1.11 10.45
C SER A 17 12.51 0.00 9.62
N LEU A 18 11.21 0.20 9.81
CA LEU A 18 10.39 1.18 9.12
C LEU A 18 9.36 1.76 10.08
N GLU A 19 9.29 3.09 10.15
CA GLU A 19 8.29 3.79 10.93
C GLU A 19 7.46 4.68 10.01
N ILE A 20 6.14 4.56 10.10
CA ILE A 20 5.16 5.38 9.38
C ILE A 20 4.34 6.14 10.41
N GLY A 21 4.48 7.44 10.42
CA GLY A 21 3.72 8.31 11.32
C GLY A 21 2.22 8.34 10.98
N GLU A 22 1.41 8.78 11.93
CA GLU A 22 -0.02 8.94 11.72
C GLU A 22 -0.28 9.92 10.56
N GLY A 23 -1.09 9.49 9.59
CA GLY A 23 -1.40 10.26 8.40
C GLY A 23 -0.21 10.45 7.44
N GLU A 24 0.87 9.70 7.55
CA GLU A 24 1.95 9.70 6.56
C GLU A 24 1.74 8.66 5.48
N ILE A 25 2.17 8.97 4.28
CA ILE A 25 2.20 8.05 3.14
C ILE A 25 3.65 7.82 2.75
N HIS A 26 4.08 6.56 2.83
CA HIS A 26 5.42 6.17 2.45
C HIS A 26 5.42 5.32 1.17
N ALA A 27 6.41 5.53 0.31
CA ALA A 27 6.66 4.68 -0.86
C ALA A 27 7.79 3.70 -0.56
N LEU A 28 7.64 2.47 -1.03
CA LEU A 28 8.67 1.42 -0.96
C LEU A 28 9.09 1.02 -2.36
N PHE A 29 10.33 1.35 -2.69
CA PHE A 29 10.99 1.01 -3.94
C PHE A 29 11.90 -0.21 -3.75
N GLY A 30 12.29 -0.83 -4.85
CA GLY A 30 13.27 -1.91 -4.85
C GLY A 30 13.10 -2.85 -6.04
N PRO A 31 14.15 -3.57 -6.44
CA PRO A 31 14.07 -4.54 -7.53
C PRO A 31 13.13 -5.71 -7.21
N ASN A 32 12.78 -6.49 -8.23
CA ASN A 32 12.03 -7.72 -8.03
C ASN A 32 12.83 -8.68 -7.14
N GLY A 33 12.13 -9.34 -6.21
CA GLY A 33 12.74 -10.26 -5.25
C GLY A 33 13.43 -9.58 -4.06
N SER A 34 13.39 -8.24 -3.92
CA SER A 34 14.01 -7.56 -2.77
C SER A 34 13.29 -7.76 -1.43
N GLY A 35 12.04 -8.26 -1.44
CA GLY A 35 11.26 -8.52 -0.23
C GLY A 35 10.08 -7.55 0.01
N LYS A 36 9.73 -6.66 -0.91
CA LYS A 36 8.65 -5.65 -0.75
C LYS A 36 7.30 -6.29 -0.43
N THR A 37 6.83 -7.20 -1.28
CA THR A 37 5.58 -7.96 -1.06
C THR A 37 5.66 -8.83 0.20
N THR A 38 6.87 -9.35 0.54
CA THR A 38 7.10 -10.07 1.79
C THR A 38 6.85 -9.16 2.99
N LEU A 39 7.35 -7.92 2.97
CA LEU A 39 7.11 -6.95 4.04
C LEU A 39 5.63 -6.66 4.21
N LEU A 40 4.92 -6.33 3.11
CA LEU A 40 3.46 -6.07 3.15
C LEU A 40 2.68 -7.27 3.70
N ASN A 41 2.94 -8.46 3.18
CA ASN A 41 2.24 -9.68 3.63
C ASN A 41 2.57 -10.04 5.09
N THR A 42 3.77 -9.72 5.55
CA THR A 42 4.14 -9.88 6.96
C THR A 42 3.38 -8.88 7.84
N VAL A 43 3.26 -7.61 7.41
CA VAL A 43 2.46 -6.60 8.11
C VAL A 43 0.98 -7.00 8.16
N MET A 44 0.46 -7.67 7.14
CA MET A 44 -0.90 -8.21 7.12
C MET A 44 -1.09 -9.46 7.99
N GLY A 45 -0.02 -10.17 8.36
CA GLY A 45 -0.09 -11.34 9.22
C GLY A 45 -0.35 -12.66 8.48
N PHE A 46 0.00 -12.76 7.19
CA PHE A 46 -0.10 -14.03 6.47
C PHE A 46 0.83 -15.08 7.06
N SER A 47 0.31 -16.23 7.45
CA SER A 47 1.01 -17.29 8.20
C SER A 47 2.21 -17.90 7.49
N ARG A 48 2.29 -17.75 6.16
CA ARG A 48 3.45 -18.19 5.35
C ARG A 48 4.71 -17.38 5.66
N TYR A 49 4.56 -16.11 6.11
CA TYR A 49 5.65 -15.19 6.39
C TYR A 49 5.94 -15.19 7.90
N LYS A 50 6.99 -15.89 8.30
CA LYS A 50 7.30 -16.09 9.72
C LYS A 50 8.27 -15.03 10.20
N VAL A 51 7.84 -14.22 11.15
CA VAL A 51 8.74 -13.31 11.89
C VAL A 51 9.64 -14.18 12.78
N THR A 52 10.94 -14.11 12.52
CA THR A 52 11.97 -14.87 13.27
C THR A 52 12.65 -14.01 14.33
N LYS A 53 12.69 -12.66 14.11
CA LYS A 53 13.23 -11.68 15.06
C LYS A 53 12.58 -10.32 14.78
N GLY A 54 12.59 -9.44 15.79
CA GLY A 54 11.99 -8.11 15.70
C GLY A 54 10.51 -8.12 16.05
N ALA A 55 9.85 -6.96 15.86
CA ALA A 55 8.46 -6.77 16.22
C ALA A 55 7.74 -5.81 15.26
N ILE A 56 6.42 -5.95 15.18
CA ILE A 56 5.52 -5.08 14.42
C ILE A 56 4.58 -4.39 15.41
N TYR A 57 4.62 -3.06 15.43
CA TYR A 57 3.74 -2.25 16.25
C TYR A 57 2.73 -1.52 15.37
N PHE A 58 1.48 -1.50 15.80
CA PHE A 58 0.42 -0.72 15.17
C PHE A 58 -0.34 0.07 16.24
N LYS A 59 -0.33 1.40 16.11
CA LYS A 59 -0.92 2.32 17.11
C LYS A 59 -0.44 2.02 18.56
N GLY A 60 0.86 1.73 18.70
CA GLY A 60 1.48 1.41 19.98
C GLY A 60 1.25 0.00 20.51
N GLN A 61 0.44 -0.81 19.83
CA GLN A 61 0.19 -2.21 20.18
C GLN A 61 1.12 -3.13 19.41
N ASP A 62 1.75 -4.09 20.07
CA ASP A 62 2.48 -5.19 19.43
C ASP A 62 1.48 -6.13 18.73
N ILE A 63 1.57 -6.21 17.41
CA ILE A 63 0.75 -7.07 16.57
C ILE A 63 1.55 -8.18 15.91
N THR A 64 2.79 -8.42 16.34
CA THR A 64 3.70 -9.38 15.70
C THR A 64 3.09 -10.77 15.54
N ARG A 65 2.34 -11.22 16.54
CA ARG A 65 1.69 -12.52 16.56
C ARG A 65 0.18 -12.48 16.24
N ALA A 66 -0.38 -11.30 16.02
CA ALA A 66 -1.78 -11.14 15.70
C ALA A 66 -2.10 -11.78 14.33
N THR A 67 -3.26 -12.39 14.23
CA THR A 67 -3.77 -13.03 13.01
C THR A 67 -4.20 -11.99 11.98
N ILE A 68 -4.41 -12.41 10.73
CA ILE A 68 -4.90 -11.54 9.65
C ILE A 68 -6.19 -10.81 10.03
N ASP A 69 -7.15 -11.54 10.59
CA ASP A 69 -8.46 -10.99 10.96
C ASP A 69 -8.36 -10.01 12.14
N GLU A 70 -7.49 -10.28 13.12
CA GLU A 70 -7.20 -9.34 14.21
C GLU A 70 -6.59 -8.05 13.68
N ARG A 71 -5.59 -8.13 12.78
CA ARG A 71 -4.98 -6.95 12.17
C ARG A 71 -5.95 -6.17 11.28
N ALA A 72 -6.80 -6.86 10.53
CA ALA A 72 -7.85 -6.22 9.75
C ALA A 72 -8.86 -5.46 10.63
N ARG A 73 -9.28 -6.05 11.77
CA ARG A 73 -10.15 -5.37 12.75
C ARG A 73 -9.48 -4.19 13.43
N LEU A 74 -8.16 -4.22 13.62
CA LEU A 74 -7.39 -3.08 14.14
C LEU A 74 -7.30 -1.95 13.10
N GLY A 75 -7.58 -2.22 11.83
CA GLY A 75 -7.61 -1.24 10.75
C GLY A 75 -6.39 -1.28 9.82
N VAL A 76 -5.78 -2.45 9.63
CA VAL A 76 -4.78 -2.66 8.56
C VAL A 76 -5.49 -3.20 7.33
N GLY A 77 -5.34 -2.55 6.17
CA GLY A 77 -5.93 -2.97 4.90
C GLY A 77 -4.88 -3.09 3.80
N ILE A 78 -5.10 -4.02 2.86
CA ILE A 78 -4.18 -4.26 1.75
C ILE A 78 -4.92 -4.39 0.42
N SER A 79 -4.37 -3.78 -0.64
CA SER A 79 -4.65 -4.10 -2.04
C SER A 79 -3.51 -4.95 -2.58
N PHE A 80 -3.85 -6.07 -3.19
CA PHE A 80 -2.87 -7.02 -3.71
C PHE A 80 -2.41 -6.66 -5.11
N GLN A 81 -1.20 -7.07 -5.48
CA GLN A 81 -0.75 -6.99 -6.86
C GLN A 81 -1.64 -7.85 -7.77
N ARG A 82 -2.01 -9.05 -7.31
CA ARG A 82 -2.92 -9.98 -8.00
C ARG A 82 -3.94 -10.53 -6.99
N PRO A 83 -5.13 -9.92 -6.94
CA PRO A 83 -6.17 -10.40 -6.03
C PRO A 83 -6.70 -11.77 -6.48
N PRO A 84 -7.06 -12.65 -5.53
CA PRO A 84 -7.61 -13.96 -5.85
C PRO A 84 -9.02 -13.86 -6.46
N THR A 85 -9.38 -14.81 -7.31
CA THR A 85 -10.76 -15.05 -7.74
C THR A 85 -11.46 -15.93 -6.69
N VAL A 86 -12.67 -15.56 -6.29
CA VAL A 86 -13.47 -16.32 -5.33
C VAL A 86 -14.80 -16.71 -5.97
N ALA A 87 -14.93 -17.99 -6.35
CA ALA A 87 -16.13 -18.51 -6.94
C ALA A 87 -17.30 -18.56 -5.93
N GLY A 88 -18.51 -18.29 -6.38
CA GLY A 88 -19.72 -18.35 -5.57
C GLY A 88 -19.91 -17.15 -4.62
N VAL A 89 -19.00 -16.17 -4.60
CA VAL A 89 -19.11 -14.97 -3.76
C VAL A 89 -19.13 -13.74 -4.65
N THR A 90 -20.20 -12.94 -4.56
CA THR A 90 -20.28 -11.67 -5.28
C THR A 90 -19.50 -10.58 -4.57
N LEU A 91 -19.05 -9.56 -5.31
CA LEU A 91 -18.38 -8.40 -4.76
C LEU A 91 -19.25 -7.68 -3.72
N ARG A 92 -20.55 -7.51 -3.99
CA ARG A 92 -21.51 -6.92 -3.06
C ARG A 92 -21.57 -7.70 -1.74
N SER A 93 -21.64 -9.04 -1.82
CA SER A 93 -21.70 -9.90 -0.62
C SER A 93 -20.42 -9.76 0.21
N LEU A 94 -19.26 -9.74 -0.42
CA LEU A 94 -17.98 -9.55 0.27
C LEU A 94 -17.92 -8.18 0.97
N ILE A 95 -18.31 -7.11 0.27
CA ILE A 95 -18.32 -5.75 0.83
C ILE A 95 -19.28 -5.68 2.03
N SER A 96 -20.47 -6.22 1.91
CA SER A 96 -21.46 -6.22 3.00
C SER A 96 -20.96 -6.95 4.25
N LEU A 97 -20.20 -8.04 4.07
CA LEU A 97 -19.59 -8.79 5.18
C LEU A 97 -18.38 -8.06 5.80
N SER A 98 -17.53 -7.46 4.96
CA SER A 98 -16.30 -6.79 5.41
C SER A 98 -16.54 -5.37 5.92
N SER A 99 -17.67 -4.75 5.57
CA SER A 99 -18.02 -3.38 5.90
C SER A 99 -19.50 -3.26 6.30
N PRO A 100 -19.94 -3.94 7.37
CA PRO A 100 -21.36 -4.08 7.71
C PRO A 100 -22.05 -2.76 8.10
N SER A 101 -21.28 -1.72 8.38
CA SER A 101 -21.81 -0.39 8.68
C SER A 101 -22.15 0.44 7.43
N ARG A 102 -21.79 -0.02 6.23
CA ARG A 102 -22.06 0.67 4.97
C ARG A 102 -23.46 0.35 4.46
N THR A 103 -24.15 1.41 4.02
CA THR A 103 -25.45 1.23 3.39
C THR A 103 -25.30 0.81 1.91
N ASN A 104 -26.36 0.24 1.33
CA ASN A 104 -26.35 -0.11 -0.10
C ASN A 104 -26.13 1.13 -0.98
N GLU A 105 -26.69 2.28 -0.60
CA GLU A 105 -26.51 3.55 -1.31
C GLU A 105 -25.04 4.00 -1.30
N GLU A 106 -24.35 3.85 -0.16
CA GLU A 106 -22.90 4.15 -0.08
C GLU A 106 -22.09 3.20 -0.96
N ILE A 107 -22.42 1.91 -0.97
CA ILE A 107 -21.74 0.91 -1.80
C ILE A 107 -21.93 1.26 -3.28
N GLU A 108 -23.16 1.52 -3.71
CA GLU A 108 -23.48 1.84 -5.11
C GLU A 108 -22.88 3.16 -5.56
N SER A 109 -22.98 4.21 -4.77
CA SER A 109 -22.40 5.52 -5.10
C SER A 109 -20.88 5.48 -5.19
N THR A 110 -20.22 4.72 -4.28
CA THR A 110 -18.77 4.53 -4.34
C THR A 110 -18.37 3.70 -5.56
N ALA A 111 -19.13 2.65 -5.87
CA ALA A 111 -18.89 1.82 -7.04
C ALA A 111 -19.08 2.60 -8.34
N GLU A 112 -20.10 3.46 -8.43
CA GLU A 112 -20.32 4.33 -9.58
C GLU A 112 -19.16 5.33 -9.77
N ALA A 113 -18.67 5.93 -8.69
CA ALA A 113 -17.51 6.84 -8.73
C ALA A 113 -16.22 6.17 -9.20
N LEU A 114 -16.13 4.86 -9.14
CA LEU A 114 -14.99 4.02 -9.60
C LEU A 114 -15.30 3.28 -10.92
N ASP A 115 -16.41 3.56 -11.57
CA ASP A 115 -16.88 2.82 -12.75
C ASP A 115 -16.82 1.29 -12.51
N ALA A 116 -17.32 0.86 -11.34
CA ALA A 116 -17.29 -0.52 -10.86
C ALA A 116 -18.70 -1.07 -10.51
N LYS A 117 -19.77 -0.31 -10.80
CA LYS A 117 -21.15 -0.66 -10.42
C LYS A 117 -21.59 -1.98 -11.04
N ASP A 118 -21.24 -2.21 -12.30
CA ASP A 118 -21.61 -3.42 -13.05
C ASP A 118 -20.92 -4.70 -12.54
N PHE A 119 -19.93 -4.54 -11.66
CA PHE A 119 -19.21 -5.67 -11.07
C PHE A 119 -19.74 -6.07 -9.69
N LEU A 120 -20.62 -5.27 -9.07
CA LEU A 120 -21.11 -5.52 -7.72
C LEU A 120 -21.78 -6.90 -7.55
N ASP A 121 -22.56 -7.31 -8.53
CA ASP A 121 -23.31 -8.57 -8.48
C ASP A 121 -22.63 -9.71 -9.27
N ARG A 122 -21.36 -9.51 -9.68
CA ARG A 122 -20.50 -10.53 -10.28
C ARG A 122 -19.63 -11.20 -9.21
N GLU A 123 -19.20 -12.44 -9.49
CA GLU A 123 -18.23 -13.13 -8.66
C GLU A 123 -16.90 -12.36 -8.61
N ILE A 124 -16.26 -12.38 -7.44
CA ILE A 124 -15.04 -11.62 -7.19
C ILE A 124 -13.95 -11.98 -8.19
N ASN A 125 -13.51 -10.99 -8.96
CA ASN A 125 -12.43 -11.05 -9.93
C ASN A 125 -12.63 -12.08 -11.08
N ALA A 126 -13.80 -12.67 -11.22
CA ALA A 126 -14.10 -13.62 -12.28
C ALA A 126 -14.25 -12.92 -13.63
N GLY A 127 -13.29 -13.17 -14.55
CA GLY A 127 -13.32 -12.63 -15.92
C GLY A 127 -13.16 -11.10 -15.99
N LEU A 128 -12.59 -10.47 -14.99
CA LEU A 128 -12.27 -9.05 -15.00
C LEU A 128 -10.88 -8.82 -15.64
N SER A 129 -10.74 -7.72 -16.37
CA SER A 129 -9.44 -7.20 -16.81
C SER A 129 -8.62 -6.68 -15.62
N GLY A 130 -7.32 -6.43 -15.83
CA GLY A 130 -6.43 -5.91 -14.77
C GLY A 130 -6.93 -4.59 -14.18
N GLY A 131 -7.37 -3.65 -15.01
CA GLY A 131 -7.92 -2.38 -14.57
C GLY A 131 -9.24 -2.52 -13.81
N GLU A 132 -10.14 -3.41 -14.25
CA GLU A 132 -11.39 -3.70 -13.55
C GLU A 132 -11.16 -4.34 -12.19
N MET A 133 -10.22 -5.29 -12.09
CA MET A 133 -9.81 -5.88 -10.80
C MET A 133 -9.27 -4.81 -9.84
N LYS A 134 -8.44 -3.89 -10.32
CA LYS A 134 -7.91 -2.82 -9.47
C LYS A 134 -9.00 -1.87 -9.00
N ARG A 135 -9.98 -1.53 -9.84
CA ARG A 135 -11.14 -0.71 -9.44
C ARG A 135 -11.97 -1.39 -8.34
N THR A 136 -12.24 -2.67 -8.49
CA THR A 136 -13.01 -3.45 -7.49
C THR A 136 -12.23 -3.64 -6.18
N GLU A 137 -10.90 -3.78 -6.21
CA GLU A 137 -10.06 -3.79 -5.01
C GLU A 137 -10.08 -2.42 -4.30
N MET A 138 -9.91 -1.33 -5.05
CA MET A 138 -9.95 0.02 -4.47
C MET A 138 -11.31 0.33 -3.85
N LEU A 139 -12.41 -0.13 -4.46
CA LEU A 139 -13.76 -0.05 -3.91
C LEU A 139 -13.83 -0.72 -2.52
N GLN A 140 -13.28 -1.93 -2.40
CA GLN A 140 -13.25 -2.66 -1.13
C GLN A 140 -12.44 -1.89 -0.06
N ILE A 141 -11.25 -1.41 -0.39
CA ILE A 141 -10.39 -0.64 0.53
C ILE A 141 -11.06 0.67 0.98
N ILE A 142 -11.70 1.39 0.07
CA ILE A 142 -12.42 2.64 0.40
C ILE A 142 -13.55 2.35 1.40
N LEU A 143 -14.36 1.33 1.14
CA LEU A 143 -15.51 0.99 1.97
C LEU A 143 -15.10 0.39 3.32
N GLN A 144 -14.05 -0.42 3.39
CA GLN A 144 -13.45 -0.93 4.63
C GLN A 144 -12.83 0.20 5.46
N SER A 145 -12.33 1.25 4.80
CA SER A 145 -11.79 2.43 5.45
C SER A 145 -10.71 2.13 6.52
N PRO A 146 -9.65 1.35 6.21
CA PRO A 146 -8.62 1.02 7.18
C PRO A 146 -7.81 2.26 7.61
N ALA A 147 -7.19 2.21 8.78
CA ALA A 147 -6.32 3.27 9.28
C ALA A 147 -4.92 3.25 8.65
N LEU A 148 -4.43 2.05 8.29
CA LEU A 148 -3.24 1.84 7.47
C LEU A 148 -3.64 1.17 6.16
N VAL A 149 -3.41 1.87 5.04
CA VAL A 149 -3.65 1.38 3.68
C VAL A 149 -2.33 0.90 3.08
N CYS A 150 -2.24 -0.39 2.78
CA CYS A 150 -1.10 -0.96 2.06
C CYS A 150 -1.50 -1.20 0.60
N LEU A 151 -0.77 -0.62 -0.36
CA LEU A 151 -1.02 -0.79 -1.79
C LEU A 151 0.18 -1.49 -2.43
N ASP A 152 -0.03 -2.69 -2.99
CA ASP A 152 1.02 -3.44 -3.69
C ASP A 152 0.87 -3.25 -5.21
N GLU A 153 1.70 -2.38 -5.78
CA GLU A 153 1.73 -2.02 -7.20
C GLU A 153 0.33 -1.68 -7.78
N PRO A 154 -0.34 -0.65 -7.23
CA PRO A 154 -1.71 -0.32 -7.65
C PRO A 154 -1.83 0.05 -9.13
N GLU A 155 -0.73 0.49 -9.76
CA GLU A 155 -0.62 0.82 -11.18
C GLU A 155 -0.37 -0.39 -12.09
N SER A 156 -0.03 -1.56 -11.55
CA SER A 156 0.35 -2.73 -12.35
C SER A 156 -0.82 -3.28 -13.16
N GLY A 157 -0.63 -3.36 -14.49
CA GLY A 157 -1.68 -3.84 -15.41
C GLY A 157 -2.81 -2.84 -15.66
N VAL A 158 -2.62 -1.59 -15.27
CA VAL A 158 -3.58 -0.49 -15.51
C VAL A 158 -3.10 0.34 -16.70
N ASP A 159 -4.00 0.60 -17.65
CA ASP A 159 -3.72 1.51 -18.76
C ASP A 159 -3.76 2.99 -18.33
N LEU A 160 -3.24 3.88 -19.17
CA LEU A 160 -3.16 5.31 -18.88
C LEU A 160 -4.52 5.97 -18.59
N GLN A 161 -5.60 5.50 -19.20
CA GLN A 161 -6.94 6.07 -19.00
C GLN A 161 -7.47 5.69 -17.61
N ASN A 162 -7.28 4.45 -17.20
CA ASN A 162 -7.67 3.96 -15.88
C ASN A 162 -6.74 4.45 -14.77
N MET A 163 -5.50 4.87 -15.07
CA MET A 163 -4.53 5.32 -14.06
C MET A 163 -5.03 6.53 -13.26
N SER A 164 -5.68 7.49 -13.92
CA SER A 164 -6.28 8.66 -13.24
C SER A 164 -7.36 8.25 -12.25
N LEU A 165 -8.19 7.25 -12.61
CA LEU A 165 -9.25 6.73 -11.76
C LEU A 165 -8.68 5.99 -10.54
N ILE A 166 -7.66 5.14 -10.74
CA ILE A 166 -6.95 4.45 -9.65
C ILE A 166 -6.25 5.46 -8.73
N GLY A 167 -5.61 6.48 -9.28
CA GLY A 167 -4.99 7.56 -8.50
C GLY A 167 -6.01 8.31 -7.64
N LYS A 168 -7.18 8.63 -8.20
CA LYS A 168 -8.30 9.22 -7.43
C LYS A 168 -8.78 8.27 -6.34
N ALA A 169 -8.98 6.99 -6.66
CA ALA A 169 -9.38 5.97 -5.70
C ALA A 169 -8.38 5.84 -4.54
N ALA A 170 -7.08 5.88 -4.85
CA ALA A 170 -6.03 5.83 -3.84
C ALA A 170 -6.06 7.08 -2.92
N ARG A 171 -6.32 8.28 -3.48
CA ARG A 171 -6.54 9.49 -2.66
C ARG A 171 -7.72 9.32 -1.72
N THR A 172 -8.87 8.85 -2.23
CA THR A 172 -10.07 8.61 -1.42
C THR A 172 -9.78 7.58 -0.33
N ALA A 173 -9.14 6.46 -0.66
CA ALA A 173 -8.77 5.42 0.28
C ALA A 173 -7.88 5.96 1.42
N LEU A 174 -6.99 6.91 1.12
CA LEU A 174 -6.06 7.54 2.05
C LEU A 174 -6.62 8.81 2.72
N GLY A 175 -7.86 9.21 2.42
CA GLY A 175 -8.48 10.42 2.96
C GLY A 175 -7.86 11.72 2.43
N ARG A 176 -7.41 11.72 1.16
CA ARG A 176 -6.71 12.83 0.49
C ARG A 176 -7.54 13.49 -0.62
N ASP A 177 -8.85 13.41 -0.59
CA ASP A 177 -9.73 13.91 -1.66
C ASP A 177 -9.59 15.43 -1.90
N SER A 178 -9.23 16.19 -0.87
CA SER A 178 -9.00 17.64 -0.97
C SER A 178 -7.61 18.02 -1.51
N PHE A 179 -6.83 17.07 -1.98
CA PHE A 179 -5.50 17.33 -2.56
C PHE A 179 -5.63 17.92 -3.96
N ASP A 180 -5.32 19.22 -4.11
CA ASP A 180 -5.36 19.96 -5.36
C ASP A 180 -3.98 20.16 -6.03
N GLY A 181 -2.94 19.50 -5.52
CA GLY A 181 -1.57 19.62 -6.01
C GLY A 181 -0.84 20.89 -5.54
N THR A 182 -1.52 21.84 -4.92
CA THR A 182 -0.96 23.16 -4.55
C THR A 182 -0.65 23.29 -3.06
N ASN A 183 -1.05 22.31 -2.24
CA ASN A 183 -0.91 22.39 -0.79
C ASN A 183 0.56 22.21 -0.34
N CYS A 184 1.10 23.29 0.20
CA CYS A 184 2.43 23.35 0.83
C CYS A 184 2.58 22.31 1.94
N ARG A 185 3.77 21.67 2.04
CA ARG A 185 4.15 20.71 3.11
C ARG A 185 3.78 21.18 4.52
N HIS A 186 3.74 22.48 4.77
CA HIS A 186 3.39 23.05 6.07
C HIS A 186 1.89 22.96 6.41
N ALA A 187 1.02 23.17 5.42
CA ALA A 187 -0.44 23.05 5.59
C ALA A 187 -0.86 21.58 5.81
N MET A 188 -0.11 20.60 5.24
CA MET A 188 -0.34 19.17 5.43
C MET A 188 -0.01 18.70 6.85
N LYS A 189 1.06 19.19 7.48
CA LYS A 189 1.39 18.85 8.88
C LYS A 189 0.28 19.22 9.86
N LEU A 190 -0.43 20.32 9.60
CA LEU A 190 -1.51 20.81 10.48
C LEU A 190 -2.85 20.07 10.28
N ARG A 191 -3.01 19.32 9.18
CA ARG A 191 -4.26 18.62 8.84
C ARG A 191 -4.21 17.09 8.99
N ARG A 192 -3.15 16.54 9.60
CA ARG A 192 -2.96 15.07 9.73
C ARG A 192 -4.00 14.38 10.61
N ALA A 193 -4.66 15.11 11.51
CA ALA A 193 -5.74 14.55 12.31
C ALA A 193 -6.89 14.07 11.40
N GLY A 194 -7.13 12.76 11.39
CA GLY A 194 -8.14 12.10 10.57
C GLY A 194 -7.66 11.56 9.21
N TYR A 195 -6.40 11.81 8.82
CA TYR A 195 -5.82 11.19 7.63
C TYR A 195 -5.38 9.76 7.92
N LYS A 196 -5.49 8.90 6.91
CA LYS A 196 -5.01 7.52 6.99
C LYS A 196 -3.54 7.45 6.63
N SER A 197 -2.83 6.53 7.25
CA SER A 197 -1.45 6.23 6.88
C SER A 197 -1.42 5.29 5.69
N GLY A 198 -0.36 5.37 4.88
CA GLY A 198 -0.19 4.55 3.69
C GLY A 198 1.21 3.98 3.53
N LEU A 199 1.29 2.73 3.05
CA LEU A 199 2.53 2.13 2.54
C LEU A 199 2.27 1.65 1.12
N ILE A 200 2.94 2.24 0.14
CA ILE A 200 2.72 2.00 -1.27
C ILE A 200 3.98 1.38 -1.88
N ILE A 201 3.86 0.18 -2.42
CA ILE A 201 4.90 -0.39 -3.27
C ILE A 201 4.65 0.10 -4.70
N THR A 202 5.67 0.63 -5.32
CA THR A 202 5.64 1.02 -6.73
C THR A 202 6.99 0.78 -7.41
N HIS A 203 6.95 0.36 -8.66
CA HIS A 203 8.14 0.25 -9.51
C HIS A 203 8.27 1.42 -10.48
N THR A 204 7.14 1.94 -10.96
CA THR A 204 7.12 3.02 -11.98
C THR A 204 7.02 4.40 -11.35
N GLY A 205 6.44 4.47 -10.15
CA GLY A 205 6.13 5.71 -9.45
C GLY A 205 4.95 6.48 -10.05
N GLN A 206 4.21 5.94 -11.03
CA GLN A 206 3.08 6.63 -11.67
C GLN A 206 1.99 7.00 -10.67
N ILE A 207 1.77 6.18 -9.66
CA ILE A 207 0.81 6.50 -8.60
C ILE A 207 1.17 7.78 -7.83
N MET A 208 2.45 8.15 -7.79
CA MET A 208 2.93 9.36 -7.11
C MET A 208 2.60 10.65 -7.87
N ASP A 209 2.22 10.56 -9.14
CA ASP A 209 1.69 11.71 -9.90
C ASP A 209 0.29 12.11 -9.39
N HIS A 210 -0.37 11.20 -8.67
CA HIS A 210 -1.70 11.38 -8.12
C HIS A 210 -1.74 11.50 -6.58
N LEU A 211 -0.65 11.21 -5.89
CA LEU A 211 -0.56 11.18 -4.43
C LEU A 211 0.67 11.93 -3.93
N PHE A 212 0.50 12.74 -2.89
CA PHE A 212 1.66 13.24 -2.16
C PHE A 212 2.19 12.12 -1.25
N VAL A 213 3.47 11.78 -1.42
CA VAL A 213 4.19 10.79 -0.61
C VAL A 213 5.20 11.52 0.29
N ASP A 214 5.08 11.29 1.60
CA ASP A 214 5.90 11.98 2.60
C ASP A 214 7.35 11.51 2.58
N LYS A 215 7.58 10.21 2.38
CA LYS A 215 8.91 9.59 2.43
C LYS A 215 9.00 8.38 1.50
N GLY A 216 10.16 8.20 0.92
CA GLY A 216 10.50 7.01 0.14
C GLY A 216 11.52 6.14 0.87
N HIS A 217 11.49 4.83 0.61
CA HIS A 217 12.44 3.84 1.11
C HIS A 217 12.85 2.92 -0.03
N VAL A 218 14.11 2.52 -0.05
CA VAL A 218 14.63 1.55 -1.00
C VAL A 218 14.96 0.26 -0.26
N LEU A 219 14.27 -0.82 -0.62
CA LEU A 219 14.50 -2.17 -0.09
C LEU A 219 15.33 -2.97 -1.10
N MET A 220 16.47 -3.49 -0.66
CA MET A 220 17.34 -4.37 -1.46
C MET A 220 17.83 -5.52 -0.61
N ASN A 221 17.82 -6.73 -1.18
CA ASN A 221 18.30 -7.95 -0.53
C ASN A 221 17.73 -8.19 0.89
N GLY A 222 16.52 -7.70 1.14
CA GLY A 222 15.85 -7.85 2.44
C GLY A 222 16.15 -6.75 3.46
N GLU A 223 16.87 -5.69 3.09
CA GLU A 223 17.25 -4.59 3.96
C GLU A 223 16.82 -3.23 3.39
N ILE A 224 16.45 -2.27 4.23
CA ILE A 224 16.26 -0.87 3.81
C ILE A 224 17.64 -0.22 3.70
N VAL A 225 18.06 0.06 2.46
CA VAL A 225 19.38 0.61 2.16
C VAL A 225 19.39 2.13 2.08
N CYS A 226 18.22 2.75 1.82
CA CYS A 226 18.11 4.19 1.72
C CYS A 226 16.70 4.64 2.09
N SER A 227 16.59 5.84 2.67
CA SER A 227 15.33 6.50 2.97
C SER A 227 15.47 8.01 2.79
N GLY A 228 14.47 8.65 2.18
CA GLY A 228 14.54 10.08 1.87
C GLY A 228 13.27 10.61 1.23
N ASN A 229 13.41 11.71 0.49
CA ASN A 229 12.33 12.27 -0.33
C ASN A 229 11.93 11.28 -1.43
N ALA A 230 10.66 10.89 -1.50
CA ALA A 230 10.22 9.84 -2.43
C ALA A 230 10.43 10.22 -3.90
N SER A 231 10.20 11.49 -4.27
CA SER A 231 10.38 11.95 -5.65
C SER A 231 11.86 12.01 -6.06
N GLU A 232 12.73 12.44 -5.15
CA GLU A 232 14.17 12.45 -5.38
C GLU A 232 14.73 11.04 -5.55
N LEU A 233 14.35 10.13 -4.64
CA LEU A 233 14.73 8.71 -4.73
C LEU A 233 14.25 8.06 -6.03
N LEU A 234 13.02 8.35 -6.45
CA LEU A 234 12.49 7.83 -7.72
C LEU A 234 13.27 8.36 -8.93
N SER A 235 13.65 9.65 -8.93
CA SER A 235 14.48 10.23 -9.99
C SER A 235 15.84 9.55 -10.05
N GLU A 236 16.52 9.43 -8.93
CA GLU A 236 17.82 8.74 -8.84
C GLU A 236 17.73 7.28 -9.32
N ILE A 237 16.66 6.56 -8.94
CA ILE A 237 16.45 5.19 -9.40
C ILE A 237 16.24 5.13 -10.92
N ARG A 238 15.51 6.08 -11.51
CA ARG A 238 15.28 6.14 -12.96
C ARG A 238 16.55 6.46 -13.73
N ASP A 239 17.37 7.38 -13.22
CA ASP A 239 18.58 7.87 -13.90
C ASP A 239 19.76 6.91 -13.75
N HIS A 240 19.91 6.28 -12.59
CA HIS A 240 21.12 5.51 -12.22
C HIS A 240 20.84 4.05 -11.82
N GLY A 241 19.58 3.67 -11.69
CA GLY A 241 19.17 2.33 -11.23
C GLY A 241 19.39 2.12 -9.73
N TYR A 242 18.93 0.98 -9.23
CA TYR A 242 19.03 0.65 -7.80
C TYR A 242 20.46 0.47 -7.29
N THR A 243 21.43 0.12 -8.16
CA THR A 243 22.81 -0.17 -7.78
C THR A 243 23.57 1.06 -7.28
N GLU A 244 23.25 2.24 -7.80
CA GLU A 244 23.84 3.49 -7.36
C GLU A 244 23.28 3.95 -6.01
N CYS A 245 21.98 3.73 -5.75
CA CYS A 245 21.40 3.94 -4.42
C CYS A 245 22.12 3.11 -3.34
N PHE A 246 22.56 1.90 -3.68
CA PHE A 246 23.35 1.05 -2.77
C PHE A 246 24.74 1.64 -2.49
N ARG A 247 25.38 2.25 -3.48
CA ARG A 247 26.68 2.91 -3.32
C ARG A 247 26.59 4.20 -2.51
N CYS A 248 25.48 4.95 -2.63
CA CYS A 248 25.24 6.16 -1.84
C CYS A 248 24.97 5.85 -0.35
N ALA A 249 24.43 4.69 0.00
CA ALA A 249 24.26 4.27 1.39
C ALA A 249 25.61 4.07 2.12
N GLY A 250 26.69 3.86 1.36
CA GLY A 250 28.07 3.83 1.89
C GLY A 250 28.86 5.14 1.76
N CYS A 251 28.27 6.19 1.18
CA CYS A 251 28.95 7.48 0.98
C CYS A 251 28.38 8.56 1.90
N GLU A 252 29.27 9.28 2.58
CA GLU A 252 29.04 10.44 3.48
C GLU A 252 28.40 11.67 2.81
N ARG A 253 27.75 11.54 1.66
CA ARG A 253 27.04 12.62 1.01
C ARG A 253 25.59 12.66 1.51
N GLY A 254 25.29 13.61 2.38
CA GLY A 254 24.07 13.88 3.10
C GLY A 254 22.73 13.96 2.34
N VAL A 255 22.53 13.15 1.32
CA VAL A 255 21.28 13.02 0.56
C VAL A 255 20.36 11.93 1.15
N CYS A 256 20.91 11.06 1.98
CA CYS A 256 20.17 9.99 2.68
C CYS A 256 20.05 10.27 4.19
N LYS A 257 19.61 11.46 4.57
CA LYS A 257 19.21 11.77 5.96
C LYS A 257 17.79 12.27 6.02
#